data_3fdd961f5846624d533d752300a3ecff
#
_entry.id   3fdd961f5846624d533d752300a3ecff
#
_cell.length_a   1.000
_cell.length_b   1.000
_cell.length_c   1.000
_cell.angle_alpha   90.00
_cell.angle_beta   90.00
_cell.angle_gamma   90.00
#
_symmetry.space_group_name_H-M   'P 1'
#
loop_
_entity.id
_entity.type
_entity.pdbx_description
1 polymer ?
#
loop_
_entity_poly.entity_id
_entity_poly.type
_entity_poly.pdbx_seq_one_letter_code
_entity_poly.pdbx_strand_id
1 'polypeptide(L)'
;GLEDQYRLALRNINLIVASQGGTKEAIAKITVFMTDEPDWMKIKSAADEFLPSPRPSMSFIYVKGLFRADIKVEIEALAAVD
;
A
#
# COMPACT_ATOMS: atom_id res chain seq x y z
N GLY A 1 10.05 -4.43 10.24
CA GLY A 1 8.72 -4.80 10.72
C GLY A 1 7.64 -4.57 9.71
N LEU A 2 6.41 -4.67 10.15
CA LEU A 2 5.23 -4.53 9.28
C LEU A 2 5.20 -3.17 8.59
N GLU A 3 5.49 -2.10 9.33
CA GLU A 3 5.41 -0.74 8.79
C GLU A 3 6.44 -0.50 7.68
N ASP A 4 7.64 -1.07 7.82
CA ASP A 4 8.66 -0.97 6.78
C ASP A 4 8.24 -1.75 5.53
N GLN A 5 7.63 -2.90 5.71
CA GLN A 5 7.09 -3.69 4.59
C GLN A 5 5.96 -2.94 3.89
N TYR A 6 5.09 -2.28 4.65
CA TYR A 6 4.02 -1.46 4.10
C TYR A 6 4.58 -0.32 3.25
N ARG A 7 5.55 0.40 3.79
CA ARG A 7 6.20 1.51 3.10
C ARG A 7 6.85 1.04 1.79
N LEU A 8 7.58 -0.07 1.85
CA LEU A 8 8.23 -0.63 0.67
C LEU A 8 7.21 -1.05 -0.38
N ALA A 9 6.10 -1.67 0.05
CA ALA A 9 5.04 -2.09 -0.87
C ALA A 9 4.41 -0.89 -1.58
N LEU A 10 4.14 0.21 -0.87
CA LEU A 10 3.61 1.42 -1.50
C LEU A 10 4.60 2.03 -2.49
N ARG A 11 5.89 2.06 -2.12
CA ARG A 11 6.93 2.55 -3.01
C ARG A 11 6.97 1.73 -4.29
N ASN A 12 6.89 0.41 -4.17
CA ASN A 12 6.92 -0.49 -5.32
C ASN A 12 5.70 -0.29 -6.23
N ILE A 13 4.53 -0.04 -5.64
CA ILE A 13 3.32 0.28 -6.41
C ILE A 13 3.54 1.55 -7.23
N ASN A 14 4.12 2.58 -6.63
CA ASN A 14 4.44 3.81 -7.36
C ASN A 14 5.42 3.58 -8.50
N LEU A 15 6.41 2.71 -8.30
CA LEU A 15 7.38 2.37 -9.36
C LEU A 15 6.68 1.64 -10.52
N ILE A 16 5.76 0.73 -10.22
CA ILE A 16 5.00 0.01 -11.24
C ILE A 16 4.10 0.97 -12.01
N VAL A 17 3.39 1.85 -11.32
CA VAL A 17 2.52 2.85 -11.95
C VAL A 17 3.33 3.77 -12.85
N ALA A 18 4.49 4.22 -12.37
CA ALA A 18 5.39 5.07 -13.15
C ALA A 18 5.90 4.35 -14.41
N SER A 19 6.19 3.05 -14.32
CA SER A 19 6.63 2.26 -15.46
C SER A 19 5.57 2.16 -16.56
N GLN A 20 4.30 2.37 -16.21
CA GLN A 20 3.17 2.37 -17.13
C GLN A 20 2.80 3.79 -17.59
N GLY A 21 3.60 4.78 -17.24
CA GLY A 21 3.37 6.17 -17.64
C GLY A 21 2.46 6.96 -16.73
N GLY A 22 2.09 6.41 -15.56
CA GLY A 22 1.22 7.09 -14.60
C GLY A 22 1.97 7.70 -13.44
N THR A 23 1.22 8.31 -12.54
CA THR A 23 1.71 8.84 -11.28
C THR A 23 0.83 8.32 -10.15
N LYS A 24 1.19 8.64 -8.90
CA LYS A 24 0.39 8.19 -7.76
C LYS A 24 -1.07 8.65 -7.84
N GLU A 25 -1.37 9.75 -8.54
CA GLU A 25 -2.73 10.23 -8.76
C GLU A 25 -3.61 9.24 -9.54
N ALA A 26 -2.99 8.30 -10.25
CA ALA A 26 -3.72 7.26 -10.98
C ALA A 26 -4.26 6.16 -10.07
N ILE A 27 -3.79 6.08 -8.81
CA ILE A 27 -4.20 5.03 -7.88
C ILE A 27 -5.61 5.34 -7.38
N ALA A 28 -6.55 4.43 -7.67
CA ALA A 28 -7.96 4.61 -7.35
C ALA A 28 -8.40 3.82 -6.12
N LYS A 29 -7.73 2.71 -5.83
CA LYS A 29 -8.13 1.82 -4.73
C LYS A 29 -6.91 1.09 -4.18
N ILE A 30 -6.84 0.98 -2.86
CA ILE A 30 -5.82 0.23 -2.14
C ILE A 30 -6.51 -0.75 -1.19
N THR A 31 -6.09 -2.01 -1.23
CA THR A 31 -6.49 -2.99 -0.22
C THR A 31 -5.23 -3.49 0.47
N VAL A 32 -5.21 -3.40 1.79
CA VAL A 32 -4.06 -3.76 2.61
C VAL A 32 -4.42 -4.98 3.46
N PHE A 33 -3.67 -6.06 3.29
CA PHE A 33 -3.81 -7.28 4.09
C PHE A 33 -2.69 -7.29 5.11
N MET A 34 -3.02 -7.40 6.40
CA MET A 34 -2.05 -7.31 7.50
C MET A 34 -2.23 -8.49 8.46
N THR A 35 -1.12 -8.97 9.02
CA THR A 35 -1.15 -10.04 10.00
C THR A 35 -1.29 -9.53 11.43
N ASP A 36 -0.98 -8.25 11.69
CA ASP A 36 -0.96 -7.66 13.02
C ASP A 36 -1.44 -6.22 12.97
N GLU A 37 -1.76 -5.66 14.13
CA GLU A 37 -2.08 -4.26 14.26
C GLU A 37 -0.80 -3.44 14.05
N PRO A 38 -0.78 -2.47 13.11
CA PRO A 38 0.40 -1.66 12.90
C PRO A 38 0.44 -0.43 13.79
N ASP A 39 1.57 0.28 13.75
CA ASP A 39 1.63 1.65 14.26
C ASP A 39 0.95 2.54 13.20
N TRP A 40 -0.27 2.96 13.48
CA TRP A 40 -1.10 3.71 12.52
C TRP A 40 -0.50 5.06 12.13
N MET A 41 0.33 5.67 12.99
CA MET A 41 1.00 6.92 12.63
C MET A 41 2.05 6.70 11.56
N LYS A 42 2.76 5.58 11.61
CA LYS A 42 3.73 5.22 10.56
C LYS A 42 3.03 4.85 9.27
N ILE A 43 1.88 4.18 9.36
CA ILE A 43 1.07 3.87 8.18
C ILE A 43 0.62 5.17 7.51
N LYS A 44 0.12 6.13 8.29
CA LYS A 44 -0.29 7.43 7.77
C LYS A 44 0.88 8.18 7.12
N SER A 45 2.04 8.15 7.76
CA SER A 45 3.23 8.83 7.24
C SER A 45 3.64 8.28 5.87
N ALA A 46 3.62 6.96 5.71
CA ALA A 46 3.93 6.34 4.44
C ALA A 46 2.87 6.68 3.38
N ALA A 47 1.60 6.68 3.77
CA ALA A 47 0.52 7.05 2.86
C ALA A 47 0.64 8.51 2.40
N ASP A 48 1.03 9.42 3.30
CA ASP A 48 1.24 10.83 2.95
C ASP A 48 2.32 10.98 1.88
N GLU A 49 3.33 10.12 1.89
CA GLU A 49 4.42 10.17 0.92
C GLU A 49 4.04 9.55 -0.43
N PHE A 50 3.37 8.41 -0.41
CA PHE A 50 3.23 7.58 -1.62
C PHE A 50 1.82 7.57 -2.22
N LEU A 51 0.81 8.04 -1.53
CA LEU A 51 -0.55 8.03 -2.03
C LEU A 51 -1.05 9.44 -2.37
N PRO A 52 -2.03 9.55 -3.27
CA PRO A 52 -2.55 10.86 -3.67
C PRO A 52 -3.38 11.51 -2.57
N SER A 53 -3.62 12.82 -2.72
CA SER A 53 -4.55 13.58 -1.88
C SER A 53 -5.61 14.20 -2.79
N PRO A 54 -6.89 13.93 -2.57
CA PRO A 54 -7.42 13.09 -1.48
C PRO A 54 -7.04 11.63 -1.65
N ARG A 55 -7.12 10.88 -0.56
CA ARG A 55 -6.76 9.47 -0.54
C ARG A 55 -7.65 8.66 -1.47
N PRO A 56 -7.10 7.59 -2.09
CA PRO A 56 -7.95 6.63 -2.80
C PRO A 56 -8.82 5.87 -1.81
N SER A 57 -9.77 5.10 -2.33
CA SER A 57 -10.53 4.17 -1.51
C SER A 57 -9.55 3.18 -0.87
N MET A 58 -9.62 3.00 0.44
CA MET A 58 -8.70 2.12 1.17
C MET A 58 -9.46 1.18 2.09
N SER A 59 -9.02 -0.08 2.11
CA SER A 59 -9.52 -1.09 3.04
C SER A 59 -8.33 -1.74 3.72
N PHE A 60 -8.43 -1.95 5.03
CA PHE A 60 -7.43 -2.66 5.82
C PHE A 60 -8.08 -3.93 6.35
N ILE A 61 -7.49 -5.08 6.02
CA ILE A 61 -8.05 -6.39 6.34
C ILE A 61 -7.02 -7.17 7.14
N TYR A 62 -7.41 -7.62 8.32
CA TYR A 62 -6.57 -8.51 9.12
C TYR A 62 -6.70 -9.92 8.57
N VAL A 63 -5.56 -10.58 8.39
CA VAL A 63 -5.52 -11.97 7.93
C VAL A 63 -4.68 -12.78 8.91
N LYS A 64 -4.94 -14.08 8.95
CA LYS A 64 -4.23 -14.99 9.86
C LYS A 64 -2.76 -15.14 9.47
N GLY A 65 -2.46 -15.10 8.18
CA GLY A 65 -1.11 -15.21 7.65
C GLY A 65 -1.09 -14.92 6.18
N LEU A 66 0.10 -14.69 5.65
CA LEU A 66 0.36 -14.46 4.24
C LEU A 66 1.24 -15.59 3.71
N PHE A 67 1.76 -15.43 2.49
CA PHE A 67 2.48 -16.50 1.79
C PHE A 67 3.63 -17.10 2.64
N ARG A 68 4.36 -16.23 3.38
CA ARG A 68 5.44 -16.67 4.27
C ARG A 68 5.30 -15.99 5.62
N ALA A 69 5.85 -16.63 6.67
CA ALA A 69 5.72 -16.13 8.03
C ALA A 69 6.40 -14.77 8.24
N ASP A 70 7.41 -14.43 7.43
CA ASP A 70 8.10 -13.16 7.53
C ASP A 70 7.39 -12.02 6.76
N ILE A 71 6.38 -12.34 5.95
CA ILE A 71 5.58 -11.35 5.25
C ILE A 71 4.41 -10.96 6.16
N LYS A 72 4.38 -9.68 6.57
CA LYS A 72 3.39 -9.16 7.51
C LYS A 72 2.33 -8.30 6.84
N VAL A 73 2.56 -7.87 5.60
CA VAL A 73 1.62 -7.03 4.88
C VAL A 73 1.69 -7.33 3.38
N GLU A 74 0.54 -7.26 2.73
CA GLU A 74 0.43 -7.37 1.29
C GLU A 74 -0.55 -6.31 0.82
N ILE A 75 -0.26 -5.66 -0.31
CA ILE A 75 -1.09 -4.56 -0.81
C ILE A 75 -1.50 -4.85 -2.24
N GLU A 76 -2.79 -4.70 -2.49
CA GLU A 76 -3.35 -4.68 -3.85
C GLU A 76 -3.73 -3.25 -4.19
N ALA A 77 -3.42 -2.83 -5.41
CA ALA A 77 -3.77 -1.51 -5.89
C ALA A 77 -4.45 -1.61 -7.23
N LEU A 78 -5.46 -0.77 -7.43
CA LEU A 78 -6.09 -0.57 -8.73
C LEU A 78 -5.74 0.83 -9.19
N ALA A 79 -5.13 0.93 -10.36
CA ALA A 79 -4.73 2.21 -10.93
C ALA A 79 -5.23 2.31 -12.37
N ALA A 80 -5.64 3.51 -12.77
CA ALA A 80 -6.04 3.79 -14.14
C ALA A 80 -4.92 4.60 -14.80
N VAL A 81 -4.29 4.01 -15.80
CA VAL A 81 -3.20 4.65 -16.53
C VAL A 81 -3.59 4.70 -18.00
N ASP A 82 -3.55 5.90 -18.57
CA ASP A 82 -3.89 6.14 -19.98
C ASP A 82 -2.76 5.73 -20.94
#